data_2a1ffa8ac1ff8b8dfd7007443b5bc9bf
#
_entry.id   2a1ffa8ac1ff8b8dfd7007443b5bc9bf
#
_cell.length_a   1.000
_cell.length_b   1.000
_cell.length_c   1.000
_cell.angle_alpha   90.00
_cell.angle_beta   90.00
_cell.angle_gamma   90.00
#
_symmetry.space_group_name_H-M   'P 1'
#
loop_
_entity.id
_entity.type
_entity.pdbx_description
1 polymer ?
#
loop_
_entity_poly.entity_id
_entity_poly.type
_entity_poly.pdbx_seq_one_letter_code
_entity_poly.pdbx_strand_id
1 'polypeptide(L)'
;DIEKAVLEEKVHAGVLIYENILDFHDELEVEKELWDVWKELIKVDLPLPLGGMAIRRSIPLYRAILIKKALIKAVEVALKHQNLLSDMLLERSLIRVNKERLQTYLSLYANETSTRLSEIQILAIDKLFELGYQHGFYANLLKTKDCLLTDEYLKYRFS
;
A
#
# COMPACT_ATOMS: atom_id res chain seq x y z
N ASP A 1 -9.18 -16.89 7.22
CA ASP A 1 -8.79 -16.00 8.31
C ASP A 1 -7.41 -16.45 8.82
N ILE A 2 -6.43 -15.54 8.83
CA ILE A 2 -5.03 -15.84 9.18
C ILE A 2 -4.93 -16.13 10.69
N GLU A 3 -5.46 -15.28 11.54
CA GLU A 3 -5.46 -15.46 12.99
C GLU A 3 -6.03 -16.82 13.40
N LYS A 4 -7.23 -17.13 12.86
CA LYS A 4 -7.88 -18.41 13.11
C LYS A 4 -7.02 -19.61 12.69
N ALA A 5 -6.28 -19.50 11.58
CA ALA A 5 -5.43 -20.60 11.13
C ALA A 5 -4.21 -20.81 12.06
N VAL A 6 -3.69 -19.76 12.67
CA VAL A 6 -2.60 -19.85 13.66
C VAL A 6 -3.13 -20.40 14.98
N LEU A 7 -4.25 -19.86 15.48
CA LEU A 7 -4.90 -20.34 16.73
C LEU A 7 -5.34 -21.80 16.67
N GLU A 8 -5.80 -22.26 15.51
CA GLU A 8 -6.16 -23.67 15.27
C GLU A 8 -4.94 -24.56 14.92
N GLU A 9 -3.73 -24.04 15.07
CA GLU A 9 -2.46 -24.77 14.77
C GLU A 9 -2.35 -25.32 13.34
N LYS A 10 -3.12 -24.77 12.41
CA LYS A 10 -3.08 -25.15 10.98
C LYS A 10 -1.82 -24.65 10.29
N VAL A 11 -1.25 -23.55 10.80
CA VAL A 11 0.02 -22.94 10.40
C VAL A 11 0.75 -22.46 11.64
N HIS A 12 2.08 -22.40 11.58
CA HIS A 12 2.91 -22.00 12.73
C HIS A 12 2.97 -20.48 12.90
N ALA A 13 2.81 -19.72 11.83
CA ALA A 13 2.84 -18.26 11.83
C ALA A 13 2.00 -17.71 10.67
N GLY A 14 1.61 -16.44 10.77
CA GLY A 14 0.86 -15.73 9.75
C GLY A 14 1.25 -14.26 9.67
N VAL A 15 1.11 -13.66 8.50
CA VAL A 15 1.33 -12.22 8.31
C VAL A 15 0.00 -11.50 8.44
N LEU A 16 -0.12 -10.65 9.46
CA LEU A 16 -1.27 -9.77 9.63
C LEU A 16 -1.05 -8.46 8.86
N ILE A 17 -2.10 -8.00 8.20
CA ILE A 17 -2.13 -6.76 7.41
C ILE A 17 -3.44 -6.00 7.70
N TYR A 18 -3.54 -4.77 7.23
CA TYR A 18 -4.68 -3.89 7.43
C TYR A 18 -4.97 -3.60 8.93
N GLU A 19 -6.24 -3.42 9.27
CA GLU A 19 -6.68 -3.15 10.63
C GLU A 19 -6.38 -4.28 11.62
N ASN A 20 -6.17 -5.50 11.16
CA ASN A 20 -5.84 -6.66 12.00
C ASN A 20 -4.51 -6.49 12.77
N ILE A 21 -3.61 -5.63 12.29
CA ILE A 21 -2.37 -5.32 13.03
C ILE A 21 -2.63 -4.49 14.30
N LEU A 22 -3.80 -3.85 14.41
CA LEU A 22 -4.17 -3.00 15.53
C LEU A 22 -4.97 -3.74 16.61
N ASP A 23 -5.50 -4.92 16.27
CA ASP A 23 -6.40 -5.66 17.14
C ASP A 23 -6.45 -7.14 16.73
N PHE A 24 -5.50 -7.92 17.21
CA PHE A 24 -5.44 -9.36 17.02
C PHE A 24 -5.62 -10.09 18.36
N HIS A 25 -5.85 -11.40 18.31
CA HIS A 25 -6.18 -12.22 19.46
C HIS A 25 -5.05 -12.26 20.49
N ASP A 26 -5.38 -12.12 21.79
CA ASP A 26 -4.41 -12.03 22.90
C ASP A 26 -3.51 -13.28 23.07
N GLU A 27 -3.90 -14.42 22.52
CA GLU A 27 -3.07 -15.65 22.51
C GLU A 27 -1.98 -15.63 21.44
N LEU A 28 -1.96 -14.63 20.55
CA LEU A 28 -0.95 -14.47 19.51
C LEU A 28 0.14 -13.51 19.96
N GLU A 29 1.36 -13.80 19.59
CA GLU A 29 2.51 -12.94 19.83
C GLU A 29 3.11 -12.45 18.52
N VAL A 30 3.66 -11.22 18.54
CA VAL A 30 4.38 -10.66 17.39
C VAL A 30 5.80 -11.21 17.38
N GLU A 31 6.09 -12.16 16.51
CA GLU A 31 7.44 -12.70 16.31
C GLU A 31 8.37 -11.63 15.71
N LYS A 32 7.90 -10.89 14.70
CA LYS A 32 8.71 -9.88 14.02
C LYS A 32 7.87 -8.85 13.26
N GLU A 33 8.28 -7.61 13.35
CA GLU A 33 7.70 -6.55 12.53
C GLU A 33 8.22 -6.60 11.08
N LEU A 34 7.32 -6.46 10.09
CA LEU A 34 7.73 -6.43 8.67
C LEU A 34 8.71 -5.30 8.36
N TRP A 35 8.63 -4.19 9.10
CA TRP A 35 9.58 -3.09 9.00
C TRP A 35 11.01 -3.52 9.37
N ASP A 36 11.17 -4.31 10.41
CA ASP A 36 12.49 -4.80 10.82
C ASP A 36 13.04 -5.82 9.84
N VAL A 37 12.18 -6.72 9.33
CA VAL A 37 12.55 -7.63 8.25
C VAL A 37 13.03 -6.87 7.02
N TRP A 38 12.30 -5.80 6.64
CA TRP A 38 12.66 -4.96 5.51
C TRP A 38 14.05 -4.34 5.69
N LYS A 39 14.32 -3.69 6.83
CA LYS A 39 15.64 -3.10 7.14
C LYS A 39 16.78 -4.11 7.07
N GLU A 40 16.55 -5.32 7.60
CA GLU A 40 17.54 -6.40 7.57
C GLU A 40 17.85 -6.88 6.15
N LEU A 41 16.83 -6.97 5.30
CA LEU A 41 16.96 -7.44 3.92
C LEU A 41 17.70 -6.42 3.04
N ILE A 42 17.32 -5.14 3.13
CA ILE A 42 17.82 -4.12 2.19
C ILE A 42 19.11 -3.45 2.66
N LYS A 43 19.38 -3.39 3.97
CA LYS A 43 20.57 -2.80 4.61
C LYS A 43 20.82 -1.32 4.26
N VAL A 44 19.78 -0.61 3.86
CA VAL A 44 19.77 0.82 3.55
C VAL A 44 18.52 1.44 4.14
N ASP A 45 18.54 2.73 4.43
CA ASP A 45 17.41 3.44 5.03
C ASP A 45 16.41 3.86 3.93
N LEU A 46 15.51 2.94 3.58
CA LEU A 46 14.44 3.17 2.62
C LEU A 46 13.09 2.79 3.24
N PRO A 47 12.01 3.54 2.96
CA PRO A 47 10.68 3.22 3.47
C PRO A 47 10.19 1.86 2.95
N LEU A 48 9.42 1.14 3.76
CA LEU A 48 8.78 -0.10 3.34
C LEU A 48 7.62 0.20 2.38
N PRO A 49 7.63 -0.30 1.13
CA PRO A 49 6.49 -0.17 0.23
C PRO A 49 5.33 -1.05 0.70
N LEU A 50 4.21 -0.45 1.11
CA LEU A 50 3.06 -1.19 1.64
C LEU A 50 2.05 -1.58 0.55
N GLY A 51 1.75 -0.66 -0.36
CA GLY A 51 0.78 -0.91 -1.41
C GLY A 51 0.64 0.24 -2.39
N GLY A 52 -0.14 0.01 -3.44
CA GLY A 52 -0.41 1.02 -4.44
C GLY A 52 -1.62 0.68 -5.30
N MET A 53 -2.15 1.68 -6.00
CA MET A 53 -3.23 1.50 -6.95
C MET A 53 -2.68 1.22 -8.34
N ALA A 54 -3.25 0.22 -9.01
CA ALA A 54 -2.88 -0.15 -10.37
C ALA A 54 -4.05 0.08 -11.34
N ILE A 55 -3.74 0.62 -12.51
CA ILE A 55 -4.71 0.81 -13.60
C ILE A 55 -4.38 -0.18 -14.71
N ARG A 56 -5.39 -0.88 -15.23
CA ARG A 56 -5.22 -1.89 -16.29
C ARG A 56 -4.63 -1.25 -17.56
N ARG A 57 -3.60 -1.87 -18.12
CA ARG A 57 -2.97 -1.41 -19.38
C ARG A 57 -3.88 -1.45 -20.61
N SER A 58 -5.01 -2.19 -20.54
CA SER A 58 -6.04 -2.21 -21.60
C SER A 58 -6.91 -0.95 -21.66
N ILE A 59 -6.84 -0.08 -20.64
CA ILE A 59 -7.54 1.20 -20.64
C ILE A 59 -6.78 2.19 -21.53
N PRO A 60 -7.44 2.87 -22.49
CA PRO A 60 -6.80 3.90 -23.30
C PRO A 60 -6.07 4.94 -22.44
N LEU A 61 -4.85 5.31 -22.84
CA LEU A 61 -3.95 6.15 -22.05
C LEU A 61 -4.62 7.45 -21.56
N TYR A 62 -5.38 8.15 -22.41
CA TYR A 62 -6.07 9.37 -22.01
C TYR A 62 -7.09 9.14 -20.88
N ARG A 63 -7.81 7.99 -20.91
CA ARG A 63 -8.74 7.62 -19.82
C ARG A 63 -7.99 7.23 -18.55
N ALA A 64 -6.88 6.51 -18.68
CA ALA A 64 -6.06 6.14 -17.54
C ALA A 64 -5.52 7.40 -16.82
N ILE A 65 -5.09 8.42 -17.57
CA ILE A 65 -4.65 9.71 -16.99
C ILE A 65 -5.81 10.42 -16.25
N LEU A 66 -7.03 10.43 -16.82
CA LEU A 66 -8.20 10.99 -16.14
C LEU A 66 -8.54 10.23 -14.86
N ILE A 67 -8.49 8.90 -14.89
CA ILE A 67 -8.69 8.05 -13.72
C ILE A 67 -7.64 8.34 -12.66
N LYS A 68 -6.35 8.42 -13.02
CA LYS A 68 -5.26 8.80 -12.10
C LYS A 68 -5.57 10.14 -11.40
N LYS A 69 -5.93 11.17 -12.17
CA LYS A 69 -6.27 12.50 -11.62
C LYS A 69 -7.46 12.43 -10.67
N ALA A 70 -8.50 11.68 -11.03
CA ALA A 70 -9.69 11.51 -10.18
C ALA A 70 -9.34 10.78 -8.87
N LEU A 71 -8.51 9.73 -8.92
CA LEU A 71 -8.06 8.99 -7.73
C LEU A 71 -7.20 9.88 -6.82
N ILE A 72 -6.25 10.63 -7.36
CA ILE A 72 -5.45 11.59 -6.58
C ILE A 72 -6.39 12.60 -5.90
N LYS A 73 -7.34 13.15 -6.65
CA LYS A 73 -8.30 14.11 -6.09
C LYS A 73 -9.17 13.50 -4.99
N ALA A 74 -9.59 12.25 -5.14
CA ALA A 74 -10.34 11.54 -4.12
C ALA A 74 -9.51 11.37 -2.82
N VAL A 75 -8.23 11.01 -2.93
CA VAL A 75 -7.33 10.90 -1.78
C VAL A 75 -7.13 12.26 -1.11
N GLU A 76 -6.87 13.33 -1.87
CA GLU A 76 -6.74 14.69 -1.32
C GLU A 76 -7.99 15.12 -0.52
N VAL A 77 -9.19 14.84 -1.05
CA VAL A 77 -10.45 15.13 -0.37
C VAL A 77 -10.60 14.29 0.90
N ALA A 78 -10.29 13.00 0.84
CA ALA A 78 -10.33 12.10 1.98
C ALA A 78 -9.38 12.55 3.09
N LEU A 79 -8.14 12.93 2.76
CA LEU A 79 -7.16 13.46 3.71
C LEU A 79 -7.63 14.75 4.37
N LYS A 80 -8.26 15.64 3.61
CA LYS A 80 -8.80 16.90 4.14
C LYS A 80 -10.00 16.71 5.06
N HIS A 81 -10.74 15.61 4.90
CA HIS A 81 -11.99 15.34 5.61
C HIS A 81 -11.96 13.99 6.36
N GLN A 82 -10.81 13.63 6.96
CA GLN A 82 -10.60 12.33 7.62
C GLN A 82 -11.65 12.03 8.69
N ASN A 83 -12.06 13.01 9.51
CA ASN A 83 -13.07 12.78 10.55
C ASN A 83 -14.42 12.37 9.95
N LEU A 84 -14.88 13.10 8.90
CA LEU A 84 -16.13 12.78 8.22
C LEU A 84 -16.06 11.40 7.54
N LEU A 85 -14.92 11.08 6.92
CA LEU A 85 -14.70 9.78 6.32
C LEU A 85 -14.73 8.67 7.37
N SER A 86 -14.07 8.86 8.51
CA SER A 86 -14.07 7.91 9.61
C SER A 86 -15.48 7.64 10.14
N ASP A 87 -16.25 8.69 10.39
CA ASP A 87 -17.64 8.57 10.86
C ASP A 87 -18.49 7.80 9.83
N MET A 88 -18.39 8.12 8.55
CA MET A 88 -19.11 7.42 7.48
C MET A 88 -18.74 5.92 7.38
N LEU A 89 -17.45 5.58 7.52
CA LEU A 89 -16.99 4.20 7.44
C LEU A 89 -17.51 3.37 8.62
N LEU A 90 -17.54 3.95 9.83
CA LEU A 90 -18.07 3.31 11.03
C LEU A 90 -19.59 3.15 10.96
N GLU A 91 -20.33 4.21 10.60
CA GLU A 91 -21.80 4.18 10.46
C GLU A 91 -22.27 3.11 9.46
N ARG A 92 -21.51 2.92 8.38
CA ARG A 92 -21.80 1.90 7.36
C ARG A 92 -21.27 0.52 7.68
N SER A 93 -20.67 0.32 8.86
CA SER A 93 -20.04 -0.95 9.27
C SER A 93 -19.05 -1.51 8.23
N LEU A 94 -18.36 -0.62 7.52
CA LEU A 94 -17.35 -1.00 6.52
C LEU A 94 -16.01 -1.36 7.17
N ILE A 95 -15.82 -0.97 8.43
CA ILE A 95 -14.61 -1.22 9.22
C ILE A 95 -15.02 -1.70 10.61
N ARG A 96 -14.24 -2.64 11.17
CA ARG A 96 -14.56 -3.31 12.44
C ARG A 96 -13.84 -2.73 13.66
N VAL A 97 -12.92 -1.77 13.45
CA VAL A 97 -12.18 -1.13 14.53
C VAL A 97 -12.91 0.12 15.05
N ASN A 98 -12.56 0.58 16.24
CA ASN A 98 -13.08 1.83 16.80
C ASN A 98 -12.51 3.07 16.08
N LYS A 99 -13.06 4.26 16.38
CA LYS A 99 -12.69 5.52 15.70
C LYS A 99 -11.22 5.88 15.88
N GLU A 100 -10.64 5.69 17.06
CA GLU A 100 -9.24 6.02 17.35
C GLU A 100 -8.29 5.13 16.57
N ARG A 101 -8.53 3.82 16.53
CA ARG A 101 -7.77 2.85 15.75
C ARG A 101 -7.91 3.12 14.25
N LEU A 102 -9.11 3.50 13.79
CA LEU A 102 -9.33 3.88 12.40
C LEU A 102 -8.50 5.11 12.01
N GLN A 103 -8.41 6.13 12.86
CA GLN A 103 -7.58 7.31 12.60
C GLN A 103 -6.10 6.94 12.52
N THR A 104 -5.61 6.08 13.41
CA THR A 104 -4.24 5.55 13.36
C THR A 104 -4.01 4.80 12.03
N TYR A 105 -4.93 3.92 11.64
CA TYR A 105 -4.85 3.19 10.39
C TYR A 105 -4.81 4.14 9.16
N LEU A 106 -5.70 5.12 9.11
CA LEU A 106 -5.74 6.08 8.00
C LEU A 106 -4.45 6.90 7.91
N SER A 107 -3.83 7.27 9.03
CA SER A 107 -2.56 7.99 9.03
C SER A 107 -1.40 7.17 8.48
N LEU A 108 -1.42 5.86 8.68
CA LEU A 108 -0.41 4.93 8.15
C LEU A 108 -0.57 4.68 6.65
N TYR A 109 -1.79 4.46 6.18
CA TYR A 109 -2.07 3.96 4.82
C TYR A 109 -2.61 5.01 3.85
N ALA A 110 -3.21 6.09 4.34
CA ALA A 110 -3.75 7.18 3.53
C ALA A 110 -3.15 8.51 3.97
N ASN A 111 -1.99 8.85 3.46
CA ASN A 111 -1.27 10.08 3.75
C ASN A 111 -0.87 10.80 2.46
N GLU A 112 -0.20 11.93 2.56
CA GLU A 112 0.21 12.75 1.40
C GLU A 112 1.06 11.97 0.38
N THR A 113 1.82 10.97 0.84
CA THR A 113 2.64 10.13 -0.06
C THR A 113 1.79 9.26 -0.99
N SER A 114 0.52 9.03 -0.65
CA SER A 114 -0.44 8.31 -1.51
C SER A 114 -0.83 9.10 -2.77
N THR A 115 -0.56 10.40 -2.83
CA THR A 115 -0.88 11.25 -3.98
C THR A 115 0.30 11.42 -4.93
N ARG A 116 1.53 11.35 -4.42
CA ARG A 116 2.75 11.52 -5.20
C ARG A 116 3.91 10.76 -4.58
N LEU A 117 4.57 9.93 -5.36
CA LEU A 117 5.79 9.24 -4.95
C LEU A 117 6.98 10.22 -4.97
N SER A 118 7.74 10.24 -3.88
CA SER A 118 9.04 10.88 -3.80
C SER A 118 10.13 9.99 -4.43
N GLU A 119 11.31 10.55 -4.67
CA GLU A 119 12.44 9.76 -5.22
C GLU A 119 12.85 8.62 -4.29
N ILE A 120 12.84 8.83 -2.97
CA ILE A 120 13.18 7.79 -2.00
C ILE A 120 12.16 6.64 -2.01
N GLN A 121 10.88 6.93 -2.25
CA GLN A 121 9.84 5.91 -2.39
C GLN A 121 9.98 5.13 -3.70
N ILE A 122 10.36 5.80 -4.79
CA ILE A 122 10.69 5.15 -6.06
C ILE A 122 11.86 4.19 -5.88
N LEU A 123 12.93 4.61 -5.19
CA LEU A 123 14.07 3.76 -4.87
C LEU A 123 13.67 2.56 -4.01
N ALA A 124 12.80 2.76 -3.03
CA ALA A 124 12.28 1.68 -2.18
C ALA A 124 11.50 0.63 -2.98
N ILE A 125 10.63 1.07 -3.89
CA ILE A 125 9.88 0.16 -4.78
C ILE A 125 10.83 -0.55 -5.74
N ASP A 126 11.82 0.15 -6.31
CA ASP A 126 12.83 -0.47 -7.17
C ASP A 126 13.64 -1.52 -6.41
N LYS A 127 13.93 -1.29 -5.12
CA LYS A 127 14.61 -2.26 -4.26
C LYS A 127 13.75 -3.49 -3.97
N LEU A 128 12.44 -3.29 -3.76
CA LEU A 128 11.50 -4.40 -3.63
C LEU A 128 11.41 -5.24 -4.91
N PHE A 129 11.38 -4.61 -6.08
CA PHE A 129 11.41 -5.31 -7.37
C PHE A 129 12.71 -6.08 -7.58
N GLU A 130 13.85 -5.50 -7.18
CA GLU A 130 15.15 -6.17 -7.24
C GLU A 130 15.16 -7.44 -6.39
N LEU A 131 14.71 -7.36 -5.12
CA LEU A 131 14.59 -8.53 -4.24
C LEU A 131 13.64 -9.59 -4.84
N GLY A 132 12.48 -9.17 -5.33
CA GLY A 132 11.54 -10.08 -5.96
C GLY A 132 12.11 -10.80 -7.18
N TYR A 133 12.92 -10.10 -7.98
CA TYR A 133 13.64 -10.72 -9.12
C TYR A 133 14.74 -11.67 -8.65
N GLN A 134 15.57 -11.28 -7.69
CA GLN A 134 16.65 -12.10 -7.14
C GLN A 134 16.15 -13.40 -6.52
N HIS A 135 14.96 -13.37 -5.91
CA HIS A 135 14.32 -14.54 -5.28
C HIS A 135 13.34 -15.28 -6.21
N GLY A 136 13.28 -14.95 -7.49
CA GLY A 136 12.50 -15.68 -8.49
C GLY A 136 10.99 -15.41 -8.46
N PHE A 137 10.52 -14.38 -7.75
CA PHE A 137 9.11 -13.97 -7.78
C PHE A 137 8.74 -13.27 -9.10
N TYR A 138 9.71 -12.66 -9.79
CA TYR A 138 9.52 -11.99 -11.09
C TYR A 138 10.45 -12.58 -12.12
N ALA A 139 9.92 -12.82 -13.33
CA ALA A 139 10.70 -13.31 -14.46
C ALA A 139 11.70 -12.27 -15.02
N ASN A 140 11.41 -10.98 -14.81
CA ASN A 140 12.23 -9.86 -15.26
C ASN A 140 12.41 -8.83 -14.18
N LEU A 141 13.53 -8.12 -14.19
CA LEU A 141 13.76 -6.99 -13.29
C LEU A 141 12.86 -5.81 -13.71
N LEU A 142 11.94 -5.44 -12.84
CA LEU A 142 11.03 -4.32 -13.03
C LEU A 142 11.67 -3.02 -12.52
N LYS A 143 11.26 -1.90 -13.12
CA LYS A 143 11.59 -0.56 -12.64
C LYS A 143 10.31 0.24 -12.43
N THR A 144 10.25 0.96 -11.33
CA THR A 144 9.09 1.78 -10.98
C THR A 144 8.75 2.78 -12.07
N LYS A 145 9.76 3.42 -12.66
CA LYS A 145 9.58 4.41 -13.74
C LYS A 145 8.87 3.83 -14.98
N ASP A 146 9.08 2.56 -15.28
CA ASP A 146 8.43 1.88 -16.41
C ASP A 146 6.96 1.50 -16.12
N CYS A 147 6.60 1.52 -14.83
CA CYS A 147 5.26 1.20 -14.37
C CYS A 147 4.41 2.45 -14.09
N LEU A 148 5.02 3.62 -13.87
CA LEU A 148 4.31 4.85 -13.57
C LEU A 148 3.53 5.39 -14.77
N LEU A 149 2.27 5.75 -14.50
CA LEU A 149 1.45 6.43 -15.49
C LEU A 149 1.88 7.90 -15.60
N THR A 150 2.09 8.36 -16.83
CA THR A 150 2.41 9.78 -17.12
C THR A 150 1.30 10.73 -16.65
N ASP A 151 1.68 11.98 -16.41
CA ASP A 151 0.73 13.05 -16.02
C ASP A 151 0.12 13.75 -17.24
N GLU A 152 0.75 13.65 -18.40
CA GLU A 152 0.33 14.36 -19.62
C GLU A 152 0.25 13.44 -20.83
N TYR A 153 -0.91 13.41 -21.48
CA TYR A 153 -1.10 12.64 -22.71
C TYR A 153 -0.26 13.18 -23.89
N LEU A 154 -0.02 14.48 -23.93
CA LEU A 154 0.66 15.15 -25.04
C LEU A 154 2.15 14.79 -25.18
N LYS A 155 2.82 14.38 -24.11
CA LYS A 155 4.23 13.96 -24.14
C LYS A 155 4.51 12.74 -25.05
N TYR A 156 3.48 11.95 -25.36
CA TYR A 156 3.64 10.68 -26.12
C TYR A 156 3.00 10.72 -27.50
N ARG A 157 2.45 11.87 -27.91
CA ARG A 157 1.74 11.99 -29.19
C ARG A 157 2.69 12.14 -30.39
N PHE A 158 3.96 12.44 -30.15
CA PHE A 158 4.95 12.78 -31.15
C PHE A 158 6.31 12.05 -30.98
N SER A 159 6.36 10.99 -30.21
CA SER A 159 7.53 10.11 -30.11
C SER A 159 7.36 8.83 -30.91
#